data_8c84c9a45b4ad3dc2ae6d62dce888bac
#
_entry.id   8c84c9a45b4ad3dc2ae6d62dce888bac
#
_cell.length_a   1.000
_cell.length_b   1.000
_cell.length_c   1.000
_cell.angle_alpha   90.00
_cell.angle_beta   90.00
_cell.angle_gamma   90.00
#
_symmetry.space_group_name_H-M   'P 1'
#
loop_
_entity.id
_entity.type
_entity.pdbx_description
1 polymer ?
#
loop_
_entity_poly.entity_id
_entity_poly.type
_entity_poly.pdbx_seq_one_letter_code
_entity_poly.pdbx_strand_id
1 'polypeptide(L)'
;MFTGPITDACADSILAAVTVSMLSRRELMLKELKKGMELYGLADIVTKHPKKCKGLFVMGHQEEVDGNYLFSLMKPQYSAVGSSRRTVEESVMDNFQDFIFSLEDKSQVFDLSPSAVMGWLTGQKHRNLSKEISPIHVRFDHDCLKRNPKHTVCFPLVGACGREITLPVAHMASLDTFKQNFLLAFCKGQAFSKS
;
A
#
# COMPACT_ATOMS: atom_id res chain seq x y z
N MET A 1 24.77 -32.85 -2.38
CA MET A 1 23.90 -33.04 -1.20
C MET A 1 24.78 -33.47 -0.05
N PHE A 2 24.69 -32.86 1.14
CA PHE A 2 25.46 -33.26 2.31
C PHE A 2 24.90 -34.59 2.83
N THR A 3 25.77 -35.59 3.03
CA THR A 3 25.39 -36.96 3.46
C THR A 3 26.11 -37.40 4.72
N GLY A 4 26.89 -36.51 5.36
CA GLY A 4 27.61 -36.77 6.59
C GLY A 4 26.74 -36.59 7.86
N PRO A 5 27.28 -36.94 9.04
CA PRO A 5 26.62 -36.76 10.31
C PRO A 5 26.43 -35.24 10.60
N ILE A 6 25.31 -34.89 11.23
CA ILE A 6 25.02 -33.51 11.63
C ILE A 6 25.70 -33.25 12.97
N THR A 7 26.83 -32.54 12.92
CA THR A 7 27.63 -32.14 14.09
C THR A 7 28.05 -30.68 13.94
N ASP A 8 28.38 -30.00 15.05
CA ASP A 8 28.85 -28.61 15.03
C ASP A 8 30.10 -28.45 14.17
N ALA A 9 30.98 -29.45 14.14
CA ALA A 9 32.16 -29.46 13.29
C ALA A 9 31.86 -29.45 11.77
N CYS A 10 30.65 -29.84 11.38
CA CYS A 10 30.21 -29.88 9.99
C CYS A 10 29.27 -28.71 9.61
N ALA A 11 29.04 -27.75 10.53
CA ALA A 11 28.09 -26.65 10.31
C ALA A 11 28.36 -25.86 9.02
N ASP A 12 29.59 -25.47 8.77
CA ASP A 12 29.96 -24.71 7.57
C ASP A 12 29.77 -25.54 6.28
N SER A 13 30.07 -26.85 6.31
CA SER A 13 29.85 -27.75 5.17
C SER A 13 28.36 -27.94 4.89
N ILE A 14 27.54 -28.03 5.94
CA ILE A 14 26.09 -28.17 5.83
C ILE A 14 25.52 -26.86 5.24
N LEU A 15 25.95 -25.71 5.76
CA LEU A 15 25.51 -24.42 5.27
C LEU A 15 25.86 -24.19 3.81
N ALA A 16 27.08 -24.53 3.42
CA ALA A 16 27.53 -24.48 2.03
C ALA A 16 26.69 -25.40 1.13
N ALA A 17 26.43 -26.64 1.54
CA ALA A 17 25.63 -27.59 0.78
C ALA A 17 24.17 -27.12 0.60
N VAL A 18 23.57 -26.58 1.65
CA VAL A 18 22.21 -25.97 1.60
C VAL A 18 22.18 -24.78 0.65
N THR A 19 23.17 -23.89 0.76
CA THR A 19 23.27 -22.71 -0.11
C THR A 19 23.39 -23.09 -1.57
N VAL A 20 24.28 -24.04 -1.90
CA VAL A 20 24.45 -24.56 -3.27
C VAL A 20 23.14 -25.20 -3.77
N SER A 21 22.47 -25.99 -2.95
CA SER A 21 21.21 -26.63 -3.32
C SER A 21 20.09 -25.60 -3.57
N MET A 22 20.02 -24.55 -2.77
CA MET A 22 19.05 -23.48 -2.95
C MET A 22 19.31 -22.65 -4.22
N LEU A 23 20.56 -22.37 -4.53
CA LEU A 23 20.94 -21.59 -5.70
C LEU A 23 20.75 -22.38 -6.99
N SER A 24 21.21 -23.65 -7.03
CA SER A 24 21.13 -24.48 -8.24
C SER A 24 19.69 -24.74 -8.69
N ARG A 25 18.74 -24.87 -7.74
CA ARG A 25 17.32 -25.04 -8.07
C ARG A 25 16.70 -23.75 -8.69
N ARG A 26 17.29 -22.62 -8.46
CA ARG A 26 16.80 -21.31 -8.94
C ARG A 26 17.65 -20.71 -10.06
N GLU A 27 18.73 -21.37 -10.45
CA GLU A 27 19.68 -20.85 -11.43
C GLU A 27 19.03 -20.46 -12.75
N LEU A 28 18.12 -21.30 -13.26
CA LEU A 28 17.43 -21.01 -14.50
C LEU A 28 16.55 -19.76 -14.37
N MET A 29 15.79 -19.66 -13.29
CA MET A 29 14.92 -18.48 -13.03
C MET A 29 15.75 -17.20 -12.84
N LEU A 30 16.89 -17.29 -12.16
CA LEU A 30 17.80 -16.15 -11.98
C LEU A 30 18.45 -15.72 -13.30
N LYS A 31 18.78 -16.66 -14.19
CA LYS A 31 19.26 -16.34 -15.53
C LYS A 31 18.22 -15.62 -16.36
N GLU A 32 16.96 -16.05 -16.32
CA GLU A 32 15.88 -15.38 -17.04
C GLU A 32 15.58 -13.99 -16.46
N LEU A 33 15.58 -13.87 -15.11
CA LEU A 33 15.47 -12.57 -14.46
C LEU A 33 16.58 -11.62 -14.90
N LYS A 34 17.84 -12.09 -14.91
CA LYS A 34 18.98 -11.30 -15.37
C LYS A 34 18.80 -10.81 -16.82
N LYS A 35 18.36 -11.67 -17.73
CA LYS A 35 18.06 -11.27 -19.12
C LYS A 35 17.01 -10.17 -19.18
N GLY A 36 15.93 -10.29 -18.38
CA GLY A 36 14.92 -9.24 -18.30
C GLY A 36 15.48 -7.90 -17.80
N MET A 37 16.40 -7.95 -16.83
CA MET A 37 17.07 -6.75 -16.30
C MET A 37 18.03 -6.12 -17.31
N GLU A 38 18.59 -6.87 -18.24
CA GLU A 38 19.48 -6.37 -19.30
C GLU A 38 18.75 -5.45 -20.27
N LEU A 39 17.44 -5.67 -20.48
CA LEU A 39 16.62 -4.88 -21.42
C LEU A 39 16.65 -3.37 -21.15
N TYR A 40 16.75 -2.96 -19.88
CA TYR A 40 16.81 -1.55 -19.46
C TYR A 40 18.15 -1.18 -18.80
N GLY A 41 19.19 -1.97 -18.98
CA GLY A 41 20.51 -1.74 -18.39
C GLY A 41 20.56 -1.91 -16.87
N LEU A 42 19.51 -2.44 -16.24
CA LEU A 42 19.46 -2.62 -14.79
C LEU A 42 20.49 -3.64 -14.30
N ALA A 43 20.77 -4.70 -15.09
CA ALA A 43 21.78 -5.70 -14.76
C ALA A 43 23.17 -5.08 -14.59
N ASP A 44 23.53 -4.11 -15.44
CA ASP A 44 24.79 -3.36 -15.36
C ASP A 44 24.85 -2.48 -14.12
N ILE A 45 23.74 -1.80 -13.78
CA ILE A 45 23.66 -0.97 -12.57
C ILE A 45 23.84 -1.81 -11.33
N VAL A 46 23.17 -2.96 -11.26
CA VAL A 46 23.28 -3.90 -10.12
C VAL A 46 24.70 -4.44 -10.00
N THR A 47 25.32 -4.79 -11.13
CA THR A 47 26.69 -5.30 -11.16
C THR A 47 27.72 -4.23 -10.71
N LYS A 48 27.55 -2.98 -11.12
CA LYS A 48 28.43 -1.85 -10.75
C LYS A 48 28.21 -1.37 -9.32
N HIS A 49 26.97 -1.46 -8.81
CA HIS A 49 26.59 -0.91 -7.51
C HIS A 49 25.80 -1.90 -6.63
N PRO A 50 26.32 -3.12 -6.36
CA PRO A 50 25.57 -4.18 -5.68
C PRO A 50 25.10 -3.77 -4.27
N LYS A 51 25.95 -3.02 -3.53
CA LYS A 51 25.58 -2.56 -2.19
C LYS A 51 24.40 -1.58 -2.19
N LYS A 52 24.34 -0.67 -3.20
CA LYS A 52 23.24 0.30 -3.33
C LYS A 52 21.94 -0.36 -3.79
N CYS A 53 22.07 -1.38 -4.64
CA CYS A 53 20.92 -2.13 -5.18
C CYS A 53 20.43 -3.24 -4.25
N LYS A 54 21.15 -3.55 -3.17
CA LYS A 54 20.79 -4.67 -2.26
C LYS A 54 19.35 -4.56 -1.76
N GLY A 55 18.89 -3.36 -1.40
CA GLY A 55 17.53 -3.13 -0.91
C GLY A 55 16.41 -3.50 -1.89
N LEU A 56 16.71 -3.57 -3.20
CA LEU A 56 15.75 -3.99 -4.23
C LEU A 56 15.50 -5.52 -4.23
N PHE A 57 16.41 -6.29 -3.64
CA PHE A 57 16.40 -7.77 -3.71
C PHE A 57 16.30 -8.43 -2.34
N VAL A 58 16.26 -7.67 -1.26
CA VAL A 58 16.22 -8.20 0.11
C VAL A 58 14.90 -7.82 0.77
N MET A 59 14.14 -8.83 1.19
CA MET A 59 12.91 -8.61 1.95
C MET A 59 13.23 -7.98 3.31
N GLY A 60 12.35 -7.12 3.80
CA GLY A 60 12.46 -6.51 5.12
C GLY A 60 13.21 -5.17 5.18
N HIS A 61 13.71 -4.65 4.05
CA HIS A 61 14.28 -3.30 3.96
C HIS A 61 13.26 -2.23 3.55
N GLN A 62 11.98 -2.56 3.56
CA GLN A 62 10.92 -1.59 3.25
C GLN A 62 10.65 -0.77 4.50
N GLU A 63 10.73 0.55 4.39
CA GLU A 63 10.21 1.44 5.41
C GLU A 63 8.71 1.18 5.56
N GLU A 64 8.26 0.96 6.80
CA GLU A 64 6.84 0.73 7.08
C GLU A 64 6.02 1.94 6.65
N VAL A 65 4.85 1.68 6.11
CA VAL A 65 3.83 2.69 5.84
C VAL A 65 3.04 2.89 7.12
N ASP A 66 3.36 3.96 7.84
CA ASP A 66 2.61 4.43 8.99
C ASP A 66 1.50 5.42 8.59
N GLY A 67 0.67 5.78 9.55
CA GLY A 67 -0.44 6.72 9.34
C GLY A 67 0.04 8.11 8.91
N ASN A 68 1.14 8.59 9.50
CA ASN A 68 1.73 9.87 9.15
C ASN A 68 2.18 9.92 7.69
N TYR A 69 2.89 8.88 7.24
CA TYR A 69 3.33 8.80 5.85
C TYR A 69 2.13 8.73 4.90
N LEU A 70 1.17 7.84 5.17
CA LEU A 70 -0.01 7.70 4.32
C LEU A 70 -0.78 9.03 4.24
N PHE A 71 -1.04 9.68 5.38
CA PHE A 71 -1.79 10.94 5.41
C PHE A 71 -1.02 12.08 4.73
N SER A 72 0.30 12.11 4.83
CA SER A 72 1.15 13.11 4.14
C SER A 72 1.05 13.05 2.61
N LEU A 73 0.65 11.91 2.05
CA LEU A 73 0.42 11.76 0.60
C LEU A 73 -0.94 12.31 0.16
N MET A 74 -1.88 12.53 1.09
CA MET A 74 -3.23 12.99 0.75
C MET A 74 -3.19 14.43 0.27
N LYS A 75 -3.83 14.68 -0.87
CA LYS A 75 -3.99 16.03 -1.46
C LYS A 75 -5.47 16.32 -1.68
N PRO A 76 -6.18 16.81 -0.64
CA PRO A 76 -7.58 17.11 -0.75
C PRO A 76 -7.82 18.31 -1.68
N GLN A 77 -8.86 18.19 -2.51
CA GLN A 77 -9.34 19.23 -3.41
C GLN A 77 -10.54 19.92 -2.76
N TYR A 78 -10.24 20.83 -1.83
CA TYR A 78 -11.26 21.55 -1.10
C TYR A 78 -12.01 22.57 -1.95
N SER A 79 -13.29 22.80 -1.60
CA SER A 79 -14.10 23.91 -2.08
C SER A 79 -13.51 25.25 -1.65
N ALA A 80 -14.09 26.35 -2.16
CA ALA A 80 -13.62 27.71 -1.87
C ALA A 80 -13.55 27.99 -0.35
N VAL A 81 -12.52 28.72 0.05
CA VAL A 81 -12.31 29.14 1.45
C VAL A 81 -13.54 29.88 1.96
N GLY A 82 -14.01 29.55 3.17
CA GLY A 82 -15.19 30.16 3.81
C GLY A 82 -16.53 29.60 3.32
N SER A 83 -16.55 28.63 2.40
CA SER A 83 -17.81 27.99 2.01
C SER A 83 -18.22 26.94 3.03
N SER A 84 -19.53 26.74 3.22
CA SER A 84 -20.08 25.66 4.06
C SER A 84 -19.68 24.26 3.58
N ARG A 85 -19.46 24.10 2.27
CA ARG A 85 -18.94 22.85 1.70
C ARG A 85 -17.55 22.53 2.25
N ARG A 86 -16.67 23.52 2.27
CA ARG A 86 -15.30 23.34 2.75
C ARG A 86 -15.27 22.90 4.22
N THR A 87 -16.09 23.49 5.08
CA THR A 87 -16.16 23.09 6.49
C THR A 87 -16.51 21.61 6.65
N VAL A 88 -17.44 21.12 5.84
CA VAL A 88 -17.83 19.70 5.87
C VAL A 88 -16.71 18.81 5.28
N GLU A 89 -16.05 19.24 4.23
CA GLU A 89 -14.92 18.55 3.61
C GLU A 89 -13.75 18.41 4.58
N GLU A 90 -13.43 19.47 5.33
CA GLU A 90 -12.42 19.48 6.38
C GLU A 90 -12.78 18.47 7.49
N SER A 91 -14.02 18.47 7.96
CA SER A 91 -14.49 17.50 8.95
C SER A 91 -14.41 16.05 8.46
N VAL A 92 -14.69 15.80 7.19
CA VAL A 92 -14.52 14.44 6.58
C VAL A 92 -13.05 14.05 6.51
N MET A 93 -12.15 15.00 6.25
CA MET A 93 -10.69 14.74 6.26
C MET A 93 -10.18 14.49 7.67
N ASP A 94 -10.70 15.19 8.69
CA ASP A 94 -10.37 14.92 10.09
C ASP A 94 -10.79 13.49 10.47
N ASN A 95 -12.01 13.06 10.12
CA ASN A 95 -12.46 11.68 10.31
C ASN A 95 -11.57 10.67 9.57
N PHE A 96 -11.09 11.02 8.38
CA PHE A 96 -10.17 10.16 7.62
C PHE A 96 -8.81 10.04 8.32
N GLN A 97 -8.29 11.14 8.83
CA GLN A 97 -7.05 11.16 9.61
C GLN A 97 -7.17 10.28 10.86
N ASP A 98 -8.19 10.50 11.67
CA ASP A 98 -8.46 9.74 12.88
C ASP A 98 -8.63 8.25 12.58
N PHE A 99 -9.31 7.91 11.48
CA PHE A 99 -9.44 6.53 11.04
C PHE A 99 -8.07 5.92 10.69
N ILE A 100 -7.24 6.59 9.87
CA ILE A 100 -5.91 6.09 9.50
C ILE A 100 -5.04 5.86 10.74
N PHE A 101 -5.01 6.81 11.68
CA PHE A 101 -4.24 6.66 12.91
C PHE A 101 -4.77 5.55 13.82
N SER A 102 -6.09 5.33 13.82
CA SER A 102 -6.67 4.21 14.57
C SER A 102 -6.22 2.83 14.04
N LEU A 103 -5.76 2.72 12.79
CA LEU A 103 -5.26 1.46 12.21
C LEU A 103 -3.86 1.06 12.72
N GLU A 104 -3.16 1.94 13.43
CA GLU A 104 -1.86 1.62 14.04
C GLU A 104 -2.01 0.84 15.34
N ASP A 105 -3.20 0.85 15.94
CA ASP A 105 -3.49 0.07 17.13
C ASP A 105 -3.68 -1.41 16.77
N LYS A 106 -2.68 -2.22 17.12
CA LYS A 106 -2.64 -3.68 16.87
C LYS A 106 -3.73 -4.47 17.62
N SER A 107 -4.49 -3.84 18.50
CA SER A 107 -5.61 -4.47 19.22
C SER A 107 -6.89 -4.60 18.39
N GLN A 108 -6.93 -4.03 17.17
CA GLN A 108 -8.13 -4.04 16.34
C GLN A 108 -8.36 -5.40 15.67
N VAL A 109 -9.61 -5.83 15.67
CA VAL A 109 -10.10 -7.12 15.14
C VAL A 109 -9.95 -7.25 13.62
N PHE A 110 -9.67 -6.14 12.90
CA PHE A 110 -9.52 -6.11 11.47
C PHE A 110 -8.04 -6.10 11.08
N ASP A 111 -7.64 -7.01 10.21
CA ASP A 111 -6.29 -7.04 9.59
C ASP A 111 -6.14 -5.91 8.56
N LEU A 112 -6.47 -4.69 8.94
CA LEU A 112 -6.35 -3.49 8.15
C LEU A 112 -5.25 -2.60 8.75
N SER A 113 -4.26 -2.31 7.93
CA SER A 113 -3.12 -1.45 8.29
C SER A 113 -3.03 -0.25 7.35
N PRO A 114 -2.33 0.82 7.73
CA PRO A 114 -2.05 1.94 6.81
C PRO A 114 -1.44 1.47 5.48
N SER A 115 -0.57 0.46 5.52
CA SER A 115 0.00 -0.18 4.32
C SER A 115 -1.06 -0.84 3.44
N ALA A 116 -2.05 -1.52 4.02
CA ALA A 116 -3.14 -2.13 3.28
C ALA A 116 -4.04 -1.07 2.61
N VAL A 117 -4.35 0.01 3.34
CA VAL A 117 -5.10 1.16 2.80
C VAL A 117 -4.32 1.81 1.65
N MET A 118 -3.02 2.05 1.81
CA MET A 118 -2.19 2.59 0.74
C MET A 118 -2.19 1.67 -0.48
N GLY A 119 -2.12 0.35 -0.29
CA GLY A 119 -2.22 -0.64 -1.36
C GLY A 119 -3.55 -0.56 -2.12
N TRP A 120 -4.66 -0.33 -1.42
CA TRP A 120 -5.97 -0.15 -2.04
C TRP A 120 -6.06 1.15 -2.84
N LEU A 121 -5.50 2.24 -2.32
CA LEU A 121 -5.55 3.57 -2.94
C LEU A 121 -4.58 3.73 -4.12
N THR A 122 -3.49 2.94 -4.18
CA THR A 122 -2.38 3.19 -5.11
C THR A 122 -1.87 1.94 -5.85
N GLY A 123 -2.34 0.76 -5.46
CA GLY A 123 -1.77 -0.51 -5.92
C GLY A 123 -0.45 -0.91 -5.23
N GLN A 124 0.12 -0.07 -4.36
CA GLN A 124 1.41 -0.29 -3.71
C GLN A 124 1.27 -0.27 -2.18
N LYS A 125 1.76 -1.32 -1.50
CA LYS A 125 1.70 -1.47 -0.04
C LYS A 125 2.96 -0.99 0.71
N HIS A 126 3.92 -0.40 0.02
CA HIS A 126 5.21 0.01 0.56
C HIS A 126 5.55 1.43 0.12
N ARG A 127 6.41 2.09 0.87
CA ARG A 127 6.89 3.43 0.52
C ARG A 127 7.62 3.39 -0.82
N ASN A 128 7.43 4.44 -1.61
CA ASN A 128 8.14 4.57 -2.87
C ASN A 128 9.64 4.74 -2.62
N LEU A 129 10.46 3.96 -3.31
CA LEU A 129 11.93 4.07 -3.25
C LEU A 129 12.45 5.34 -3.94
N SER A 130 11.68 5.91 -4.86
CA SER A 130 12.00 7.21 -5.44
C SER A 130 11.66 8.32 -4.44
N LYS A 131 12.47 9.37 -4.40
CA LYS A 131 12.17 10.57 -3.59
C LYS A 131 11.01 11.40 -4.14
N GLU A 132 10.49 11.04 -5.29
CA GLU A 132 9.31 11.68 -5.86
C GLU A 132 8.05 11.28 -5.09
N ILE A 133 7.45 12.27 -4.45
CA ILE A 133 6.18 12.12 -3.75
C ILE A 133 5.08 12.16 -4.81
N SER A 134 4.46 11.00 -5.04
CA SER A 134 3.27 10.92 -5.88
C SER A 134 2.03 11.06 -5.00
N PRO A 135 1.31 12.19 -5.02
CA PRO A 135 0.19 12.46 -4.12
C PRO A 135 -1.01 11.55 -4.44
N ILE A 136 -1.88 11.39 -3.42
CA ILE A 136 -3.19 10.76 -3.54
C ILE A 136 -4.23 11.88 -3.53
N HIS A 137 -4.94 12.05 -4.64
CA HIS A 137 -5.96 13.10 -4.76
C HIS A 137 -7.24 12.69 -4.04
N VAL A 138 -7.69 13.53 -3.12
CA VAL A 138 -8.96 13.32 -2.40
C VAL A 138 -10.00 14.29 -2.94
N ARG A 139 -11.10 13.76 -3.46
CA ARG A 139 -12.25 14.52 -3.94
C ARG A 139 -13.45 14.31 -3.02
N PHE A 140 -14.38 15.24 -3.04
CA PHE A 140 -15.57 15.22 -2.21
C PHE A 140 -16.83 15.20 -3.07
N ASP A 141 -17.70 14.23 -2.82
CA ASP A 141 -18.98 14.10 -3.51
C ASP A 141 -20.11 14.65 -2.62
N HIS A 142 -20.59 15.82 -2.96
CA HIS A 142 -21.70 16.51 -2.30
C HIS A 142 -23.08 16.16 -2.87
N ASP A 143 -23.11 15.50 -4.02
CA ASP A 143 -24.33 15.36 -4.80
C ASP A 143 -24.89 13.94 -4.82
N CYS A 144 -24.37 13.03 -3.99
CA CYS A 144 -24.84 11.64 -3.94
C CYS A 144 -26.34 11.55 -3.59
N LEU A 145 -26.82 12.34 -2.61
CA LEU A 145 -28.24 12.39 -2.24
C LEU A 145 -29.12 13.03 -3.32
N LYS A 146 -28.58 13.96 -4.12
CA LYS A 146 -29.32 14.53 -5.25
C LYS A 146 -29.50 13.51 -6.37
N ARG A 147 -28.46 12.71 -6.66
CA ARG A 147 -28.53 11.69 -7.70
C ARG A 147 -29.44 10.51 -7.31
N ASN A 148 -29.47 10.17 -6.04
CA ASN A 148 -30.33 9.10 -5.54
C ASN A 148 -30.89 9.45 -4.14
N PRO A 149 -32.03 10.16 -4.05
CA PRO A 149 -32.57 10.62 -2.77
C PRO A 149 -33.02 9.50 -1.81
N LYS A 150 -33.23 8.29 -2.30
CA LYS A 150 -33.72 7.16 -1.50
C LYS A 150 -32.61 6.25 -0.98
N HIS A 151 -31.34 6.48 -1.37
CA HIS A 151 -30.26 5.63 -0.88
C HIS A 151 -29.86 6.04 0.55
N THR A 152 -29.45 5.05 1.31
CA THR A 152 -29.08 5.21 2.74
C THR A 152 -27.58 5.24 2.95
N VAL A 153 -26.80 4.83 1.96
CA VAL A 153 -25.34 4.69 2.05
C VAL A 153 -24.68 4.94 0.70
N CYS A 154 -23.57 5.66 0.68
CA CYS A 154 -22.61 5.71 -0.42
C CYS A 154 -21.23 5.32 0.09
N PHE A 155 -20.49 4.63 -0.76
CA PHE A 155 -19.13 4.20 -0.46
C PHE A 155 -18.09 5.09 -1.13
N PRO A 156 -16.88 5.21 -0.56
CA PRO A 156 -15.75 5.79 -1.27
C PRO A 156 -15.50 5.11 -2.61
N LEU A 157 -15.20 5.91 -3.62
CA LEU A 157 -14.80 5.42 -4.93
C LEU A 157 -13.28 5.61 -5.08
N VAL A 158 -12.58 4.53 -5.40
CA VAL A 158 -11.12 4.53 -5.54
C VAL A 158 -10.72 4.27 -6.97
N GLY A 159 -9.87 5.15 -7.50
CA GLY A 159 -9.17 5.00 -8.77
C GLY A 159 -7.68 4.78 -8.53
N ALA A 160 -7.26 3.53 -8.25
CA ALA A 160 -5.88 3.22 -7.89
C ALA A 160 -4.86 3.64 -8.97
N CYS A 161 -5.19 3.49 -10.25
CA CYS A 161 -4.33 3.91 -11.36
C CYS A 161 -4.14 5.45 -11.41
N GLY A 162 -5.19 6.20 -11.06
CA GLY A 162 -5.16 7.66 -10.96
C GLY A 162 -4.69 8.17 -9.60
N ARG A 163 -4.46 7.29 -8.63
CA ARG A 163 -4.14 7.63 -7.24
C ARG A 163 -5.16 8.62 -6.69
N GLU A 164 -6.42 8.28 -6.79
CA GLU A 164 -7.52 9.16 -6.35
C GLU A 164 -8.56 8.40 -5.54
N ILE A 165 -9.18 9.12 -4.61
CA ILE A 165 -10.33 8.67 -3.85
C ILE A 165 -11.39 9.78 -3.83
N THR A 166 -12.66 9.40 -4.04
CA THR A 166 -13.80 10.30 -3.89
C THR A 166 -14.61 9.88 -2.66
N LEU A 167 -14.77 10.80 -1.72
CA LEU A 167 -15.46 10.60 -0.45
C LEU A 167 -16.88 11.17 -0.51
N PRO A 168 -17.94 10.35 -0.29
CA PRO A 168 -19.33 10.81 -0.25
C PRO A 168 -19.61 11.54 1.07
N VAL A 169 -19.62 12.85 1.04
CA VAL A 169 -19.68 13.73 2.22
C VAL A 169 -20.88 13.45 3.12
N ALA A 170 -22.07 13.21 2.52
CA ALA A 170 -23.30 12.98 3.26
C ALA A 170 -23.31 11.73 4.15
N HIS A 171 -22.44 10.76 3.85
CA HIS A 171 -22.38 9.46 4.55
C HIS A 171 -21.08 9.27 5.33
N MET A 172 -20.28 10.31 5.50
CA MET A 172 -18.98 10.29 6.17
C MET A 172 -18.80 11.42 7.18
N ALA A 173 -19.91 12.01 7.62
CA ALA A 173 -19.90 13.18 8.50
C ALA A 173 -19.48 12.88 9.96
N SER A 174 -19.64 11.63 10.44
CA SER A 174 -19.15 11.19 11.75
C SER A 174 -18.07 10.15 11.60
N LEU A 175 -17.18 10.03 12.59
CA LEU A 175 -16.11 9.05 12.60
C LEU A 175 -16.61 7.60 12.51
N ASP A 176 -17.73 7.28 13.19
CA ASP A 176 -18.31 5.95 13.19
C ASP A 176 -18.86 5.57 11.82
N THR A 177 -19.63 6.47 11.20
CA THR A 177 -20.16 6.25 9.84
C THR A 177 -19.03 6.21 8.82
N PHE A 178 -18.00 7.03 8.99
CA PHE A 178 -16.80 7.00 8.17
C PHE A 178 -16.13 5.63 8.22
N LYS A 179 -15.82 5.14 9.43
CA LYS A 179 -15.18 3.82 9.65
C LYS A 179 -15.99 2.69 9.02
N GLN A 180 -17.28 2.63 9.28
CA GLN A 180 -18.15 1.58 8.75
C GLN A 180 -18.17 1.57 7.22
N ASN A 181 -18.40 2.73 6.61
CA ASN A 181 -18.50 2.83 5.15
C ASN A 181 -17.16 2.61 4.46
N PHE A 182 -16.07 3.08 5.06
CA PHE A 182 -14.73 2.86 4.52
C PHE A 182 -14.32 1.39 4.59
N LEU A 183 -14.54 0.73 5.73
CA LEU A 183 -14.26 -0.71 5.90
C LEU A 183 -15.07 -1.57 4.93
N LEU A 184 -16.37 -1.29 4.78
CA LEU A 184 -17.22 -2.01 3.82
C LEU A 184 -16.74 -1.82 2.38
N ALA A 185 -16.36 -0.60 2.00
CA ALA A 185 -15.81 -0.32 0.68
C ALA A 185 -14.49 -1.04 0.44
N PHE A 186 -13.58 -1.01 1.42
CA PHE A 186 -12.32 -1.71 1.36
C PHE A 186 -12.51 -3.22 1.19
N CYS A 187 -13.32 -3.85 2.03
CA CYS A 187 -13.55 -5.31 1.99
C CYS A 187 -14.23 -5.75 0.69
N LYS A 188 -15.21 -5.00 0.20
CA LYS A 188 -15.93 -5.33 -1.04
C LYS A 188 -15.16 -4.92 -2.29
N GLY A 189 -14.43 -3.82 -2.26
CA GLY A 189 -13.63 -3.33 -3.38
C GLY A 189 -12.52 -4.30 -3.80
N GLN A 190 -11.97 -5.06 -2.86
CA GLN A 190 -10.99 -6.10 -3.16
C GLN A 190 -11.58 -7.29 -3.95
N ALA A 191 -12.88 -7.53 -3.84
CA ALA A 191 -13.55 -8.61 -4.57
C ALA A 191 -13.71 -8.30 -6.07
N PHE A 192 -13.79 -7.03 -6.47
CA PHE A 192 -13.90 -6.60 -7.87
C PHE A 192 -12.57 -6.60 -8.63
N SER A 193 -11.43 -6.67 -7.94
CA SER A 193 -10.11 -6.72 -8.58
C SER A 193 -9.68 -8.14 -8.99
N LYS A 194 -10.53 -9.14 -8.79
CA LYS A 194 -10.26 -10.56 -9.09
C LYS A 194 -11.07 -11.11 -10.27
N SER A 195 -11.77 -10.26 -11.00
CA SER A 195 -12.48 -10.68 -12.23
C SER A 195 -11.70 -10.35 -13.47
#